data_5e7c21a7a47efbbfac68ef36c3dfeb6d
#
_entry.id   5e7c21a7a47efbbfac68ef36c3dfeb6d
#
_cell.length_a   1.000
_cell.length_b   1.000
_cell.length_c   1.000
_cell.angle_alpha   90.00
_cell.angle_beta   90.00
_cell.angle_gamma   90.00
#
_symmetry.space_group_name_H-M   'P 1'
#
loop_
_entity.id
_entity.type
_entity.pdbx_description
1 polymer ?
#
loop_
_entity_poly.entity_id
_entity_poly.type
_entity_poly.pdbx_seq_one_letter_code
_entity_poly.pdbx_strand_id
1 'polypeptide(L)'
;MKKGIKYSLLGLLAVIIIALTGASFYMLSYSLRPEHNKGKDIPGSYEYMLSEYPQIKPWIDSLQTVGALRDTFIINPEGVQLHAIYAAAPEPTHKTAVIVHGYTDDCIRMLMIGYLYNKDLKYNILLPDLQNQGLSGGPAIQMGWKDRLDVLRWMDIANDIYGGNTQMVVHGISMGAATTMMVSGEPQQPFVKCFVEDCGYTSVWDEFSYELKGQFGLPPFPLMYTTSWLCNAKYGWNFK
;
A
#
# COMPACT_ATOMS: atom_id res chain seq x y z
N MET A 1 32.79 -2.38 -46.78
CA MET A 1 32.30 -3.34 -45.78
C MET A 1 32.27 -2.80 -44.34
N LYS A 2 33.38 -2.28 -43.76
CA LYS A 2 33.42 -1.85 -42.32
C LYS A 2 32.44 -0.73 -41.94
N LYS A 3 32.16 0.26 -42.80
CA LYS A 3 31.21 1.35 -42.50
C LYS A 3 29.75 0.88 -42.46
N GLY A 4 29.33 0.01 -43.39
CA GLY A 4 27.96 -0.51 -43.41
C GLY A 4 27.62 -1.33 -42.18
N ILE A 5 28.53 -2.22 -41.74
CA ILE A 5 28.37 -3.01 -40.50
C ILE A 5 28.20 -2.12 -39.26
N LYS A 6 29.00 -1.03 -39.18
CA LYS A 6 28.91 -0.07 -38.07
C LYS A 6 27.53 0.61 -38.00
N TYR A 7 26.98 1.05 -39.13
CA TYR A 7 25.64 1.66 -39.17
C TYR A 7 24.54 0.66 -38.87
N SER A 8 24.66 -0.59 -39.31
CA SER A 8 23.70 -1.66 -38.93
C SER A 8 23.73 -1.98 -37.44
N LEU A 9 24.91 -2.01 -36.81
CA LEU A 9 25.02 -2.22 -35.36
C LEU A 9 24.47 -1.03 -34.56
N LEU A 10 24.69 0.19 -34.99
CA LEU A 10 24.12 1.38 -34.38
C LEU A 10 22.59 1.40 -34.50
N GLY A 11 22.08 1.02 -35.66
CA GLY A 11 20.64 0.89 -35.88
C GLY A 11 20.01 -0.17 -34.97
N LEU A 12 20.64 -1.35 -34.84
CA LEU A 12 20.19 -2.40 -33.95
C LEU A 12 20.18 -1.95 -32.48
N LEU A 13 21.26 -1.29 -32.05
CA LEU A 13 21.36 -0.74 -30.69
C LEU A 13 20.27 0.28 -30.42
N ALA A 14 19.98 1.17 -31.36
CA ALA A 14 18.91 2.15 -31.23
C ALA A 14 17.52 1.47 -31.07
N VAL A 15 17.25 0.43 -31.86
CA VAL A 15 16.01 -0.36 -31.74
C VAL A 15 15.90 -1.01 -30.37
N ILE A 16 16.97 -1.62 -29.86
CA ILE A 16 17.00 -2.23 -28.52
C ILE A 16 16.72 -1.18 -27.43
N ILE A 17 17.34 -0.01 -27.49
CA ILE A 17 17.13 1.07 -26.52
C ILE A 17 15.66 1.54 -26.54
N ILE A 18 15.09 1.75 -27.73
CA ILE A 18 13.69 2.16 -27.89
C ILE A 18 12.75 1.10 -27.31
N ALA A 19 12.99 -0.17 -27.62
CA ALA A 19 12.17 -1.28 -27.12
C ALA A 19 12.25 -1.41 -25.60
N LEU A 20 13.47 -1.34 -25.01
CA LEU A 20 13.65 -1.39 -23.55
C LEU A 20 13.02 -0.18 -22.86
N THR A 21 13.13 1.00 -23.44
CA THR A 21 12.49 2.20 -22.89
C THR A 21 10.96 2.04 -22.87
N GLY A 22 10.37 1.65 -24.00
CA GLY A 22 8.92 1.39 -24.09
C GLY A 22 8.45 0.31 -23.12
N ALA A 23 9.18 -0.81 -23.04
CA ALA A 23 8.89 -1.89 -22.09
C ALA A 23 9.00 -1.42 -20.63
N SER A 24 9.99 -0.59 -20.30
CA SER A 24 10.13 -0.04 -18.94
C SER A 24 8.97 0.89 -18.55
N PHE A 25 8.51 1.74 -19.47
CA PHE A 25 7.33 2.57 -19.23
C PHE A 25 6.07 1.74 -19.05
N TYR A 26 5.90 0.71 -19.88
CA TYR A 26 4.78 -0.23 -19.75
C TYR A 26 4.80 -0.94 -18.40
N MET A 27 5.92 -1.55 -18.02
CA MET A 27 6.07 -2.27 -16.75
C MET A 27 5.87 -1.36 -15.53
N LEU A 28 6.41 -0.14 -15.57
CA LEU A 28 6.21 0.82 -14.49
C LEU A 28 4.74 1.23 -14.35
N SER A 29 4.03 1.43 -15.47
CA SER A 29 2.59 1.73 -15.43
C SER A 29 1.79 0.52 -14.96
N TYR A 30 2.10 -0.67 -15.47
CA TYR A 30 1.44 -1.91 -15.11
C TYR A 30 1.53 -2.22 -13.61
N SER A 31 2.73 -2.07 -13.01
CA SER A 31 2.96 -2.42 -11.62
C SER A 31 2.60 -1.31 -10.62
N LEU A 32 2.72 -0.03 -10.97
CA LEU A 32 2.49 1.05 -10.00
C LEU A 32 1.22 1.87 -10.26
N ARG A 33 0.58 1.68 -11.42
CA ARG A 33 -0.67 2.34 -11.78
C ARG A 33 -1.62 1.35 -12.47
N PRO A 34 -1.95 0.24 -11.84
CA PRO A 34 -2.80 -0.77 -12.46
C PRO A 34 -4.18 -0.20 -12.78
N GLU A 35 -4.71 -0.53 -13.97
CA GLU A 35 -5.99 0.02 -14.44
C GLU A 35 -7.18 -0.40 -13.57
N HIS A 36 -7.10 -1.57 -12.96
CA HIS A 36 -8.13 -2.06 -12.05
C HIS A 36 -8.24 -1.27 -10.73
N ASN A 37 -7.28 -0.38 -10.43
CA ASN A 37 -7.44 0.62 -9.36
C ASN A 37 -8.28 1.83 -9.80
N LYS A 38 -8.49 2.01 -11.10
CA LYS A 38 -9.38 3.03 -11.61
C LYS A 38 -10.82 2.56 -11.43
N GLY A 39 -11.55 3.20 -10.52
CA GLY A 39 -12.96 2.91 -10.32
C GLY A 39 -13.28 1.87 -9.25
N LYS A 40 -12.34 1.51 -8.38
CA LYS A 40 -12.68 0.93 -7.09
C LYS A 40 -13.50 1.96 -6.34
N ASP A 41 -14.79 1.75 -6.30
CA ASP A 41 -15.69 2.55 -5.49
C ASP A 41 -15.90 1.89 -4.13
N ILE A 42 -16.18 2.69 -3.14
CA ILE A 42 -16.45 2.20 -1.77
C ILE A 42 -17.57 1.15 -1.73
N PRO A 43 -18.72 1.31 -2.44
CA PRO A 43 -19.72 0.27 -2.55
C PRO A 43 -19.21 -1.08 -3.04
N GLY A 44 -18.42 -1.09 -4.12
CA GLY A 44 -17.84 -2.33 -4.65
C GLY A 44 -16.85 -3.01 -3.69
N SER A 45 -16.09 -2.25 -2.92
CA SER A 45 -15.21 -2.79 -1.88
C SER A 45 -16.00 -3.42 -0.72
N TYR A 46 -17.11 -2.81 -0.30
CA TYR A 46 -18.02 -3.41 0.67
C TYR A 46 -18.67 -4.69 0.14
N GLU A 47 -19.18 -4.68 -1.10
CA GLU A 47 -19.77 -5.86 -1.72
C GLU A 47 -18.79 -7.03 -1.76
N TYR A 48 -17.57 -6.79 -2.25
CA TYR A 48 -16.52 -7.81 -2.27
C TYR A 48 -16.21 -8.32 -0.87
N MET A 49 -15.92 -7.43 0.09
CA MET A 49 -15.54 -7.79 1.45
C MET A 49 -16.66 -8.58 2.15
N LEU A 50 -17.92 -8.20 1.97
CA LEU A 50 -19.07 -8.89 2.58
C LEU A 50 -19.39 -10.22 1.86
N SER A 51 -19.02 -10.39 0.60
CA SER A 51 -19.14 -11.69 -0.09
C SER A 51 -18.17 -12.72 0.48
N GLU A 52 -16.92 -12.27 0.78
CA GLU A 52 -15.88 -13.13 1.35
C GLU A 52 -16.07 -13.38 2.86
N TYR A 53 -16.56 -12.36 3.60
CA TYR A 53 -16.69 -12.38 5.06
C TYR A 53 -18.11 -11.98 5.52
N PRO A 54 -19.15 -12.71 5.14
CA PRO A 54 -20.54 -12.32 5.45
C PRO A 54 -20.84 -12.25 6.96
N GLN A 55 -20.08 -12.95 7.79
CA GLN A 55 -20.23 -12.96 9.24
C GLN A 55 -19.93 -11.62 9.93
N ILE A 56 -19.17 -10.71 9.28
CA ILE A 56 -18.85 -9.40 9.87
C ILE A 56 -19.92 -8.33 9.58
N LYS A 57 -20.86 -8.61 8.69
CA LYS A 57 -21.92 -7.67 8.30
C LYS A 57 -22.70 -7.07 9.48
N PRO A 58 -23.17 -7.85 10.47
CA PRO A 58 -23.91 -7.29 11.61
C PRO A 58 -23.09 -6.28 12.42
N TRP A 59 -21.77 -6.48 12.52
CA TRP A 59 -20.88 -5.53 13.19
C TRP A 59 -20.74 -4.24 12.39
N ILE A 60 -20.51 -4.33 11.08
CA ILE A 60 -20.42 -3.14 10.20
C ILE A 60 -21.73 -2.36 10.25
N ASP A 61 -22.88 -3.03 10.08
CA ASP A 61 -24.19 -2.40 10.15
C ASP A 61 -24.40 -1.67 11.50
N SER A 62 -23.92 -2.26 12.60
CA SER A 62 -24.01 -1.63 13.93
C SER A 62 -23.17 -0.36 14.02
N LEU A 63 -21.94 -0.37 13.50
CA LEU A 63 -21.06 0.81 13.49
C LEU A 63 -21.62 1.92 12.60
N GLN A 64 -22.15 1.58 11.44
CA GLN A 64 -22.75 2.54 10.51
C GLN A 64 -24.03 3.17 11.07
N THR A 65 -24.89 2.37 11.70
CA THR A 65 -26.16 2.84 12.29
C THR A 65 -25.95 3.91 13.35
N VAL A 66 -24.89 3.79 14.15
CA VAL A 66 -24.57 4.77 15.21
C VAL A 66 -23.54 5.81 14.76
N GLY A 67 -23.11 5.80 13.51
CA GLY A 67 -22.10 6.72 12.97
C GLY A 67 -20.73 6.56 13.64
N ALA A 68 -20.38 5.35 14.10
CA ALA A 68 -19.12 5.06 14.77
C ALA A 68 -17.97 4.79 13.80
N LEU A 69 -18.25 4.27 12.61
CA LEU A 69 -17.26 4.15 11.53
C LEU A 69 -17.19 5.48 10.78
N ARG A 70 -16.03 6.12 10.85
CA ARG A 70 -15.84 7.50 10.38
C ARG A 70 -14.69 7.58 9.40
N ASP A 71 -14.80 8.50 8.45
CA ASP A 71 -13.74 8.87 7.52
C ASP A 71 -12.88 10.01 8.08
N THR A 72 -11.61 10.04 7.70
CA THR A 72 -10.72 11.18 7.96
C THR A 72 -9.76 11.35 6.79
N PHE A 73 -9.35 12.61 6.56
CA PHE A 73 -8.45 12.99 5.48
C PHE A 73 -7.32 13.85 6.02
N ILE A 74 -6.13 13.65 5.46
CA ILE A 74 -4.96 14.49 5.73
C ILE A 74 -4.27 14.87 4.41
N ILE A 75 -3.43 15.89 4.47
CA ILE A 75 -2.48 16.19 3.39
C ILE A 75 -1.09 15.83 3.89
N ASN A 76 -0.39 14.98 3.16
CA ASN A 76 0.98 14.61 3.51
C ASN A 76 1.98 15.71 3.11
N PRO A 77 3.27 15.64 3.53
CA PRO A 77 4.27 16.65 3.18
C PRO A 77 4.52 16.83 1.67
N GLU A 78 4.17 15.83 0.86
CA GLU A 78 4.26 15.89 -0.60
C GLU A 78 3.03 16.56 -1.25
N GLY A 79 2.04 17.00 -0.45
CA GLY A 79 0.80 17.63 -0.92
C GLY A 79 -0.26 16.61 -1.38
N VAL A 80 -0.09 15.33 -1.08
CA VAL A 80 -1.03 14.28 -1.44
C VAL A 80 -2.12 14.18 -0.38
N GLN A 81 -3.39 14.20 -0.80
CA GLN A 81 -4.51 13.90 0.07
C GLN A 81 -4.56 12.40 0.34
N LEU A 82 -4.57 12.04 1.62
CA LEU A 82 -4.67 10.67 2.09
C LEU A 82 -5.96 10.49 2.88
N HIS A 83 -6.51 9.29 2.83
CA HIS A 83 -7.75 8.89 3.47
C HIS A 83 -7.51 7.77 4.47
N ALA A 84 -8.32 7.70 5.51
CA ALA A 84 -8.44 6.56 6.41
C ALA A 84 -9.85 6.47 6.97
N ILE A 85 -10.26 5.26 7.35
CA ILE A 85 -11.43 5.05 8.19
C ILE A 85 -10.99 4.70 9.61
N TYR A 86 -11.82 5.03 10.60
CA TYR A 86 -11.54 4.69 11.99
C TYR A 86 -12.80 4.43 12.80
N ALA A 87 -12.69 3.62 13.84
CA ALA A 87 -13.76 3.37 14.80
C ALA A 87 -13.21 3.16 16.20
N ALA A 88 -13.86 3.76 17.20
CA ALA A 88 -13.56 3.50 18.59
C ALA A 88 -13.95 2.08 18.99
N ALA A 89 -13.30 1.53 20.00
CA ALA A 89 -13.70 0.29 20.63
C ALA A 89 -15.11 0.41 21.25
N PRO A 90 -15.84 -0.71 21.38
CA PRO A 90 -17.16 -0.68 22.02
C PRO A 90 -17.11 -0.30 23.52
N GLU A 91 -15.93 -0.38 24.12
CA GLU A 91 -15.66 0.00 25.51
C GLU A 91 -14.41 0.88 25.58
N PRO A 92 -14.32 1.84 26.51
CA PRO A 92 -13.13 2.69 26.65
C PRO A 92 -11.85 1.88 26.84
N THR A 93 -10.85 2.14 26.00
CA THR A 93 -9.58 1.45 26.02
C THR A 93 -8.45 2.33 25.48
N HIS A 94 -7.22 2.08 25.91
CA HIS A 94 -6.01 2.65 25.31
C HIS A 94 -5.43 1.80 24.16
N LYS A 95 -5.95 0.59 23.96
CA LYS A 95 -5.48 -0.31 22.90
C LYS A 95 -5.93 0.19 21.54
N THR A 96 -4.99 0.32 20.62
CA THR A 96 -5.26 0.86 19.27
C THR A 96 -4.54 0.01 18.23
N ALA A 97 -5.21 -0.29 17.12
CA ALA A 97 -4.62 -0.96 15.97
C ALA A 97 -4.66 -0.04 14.74
N VAL A 98 -3.51 0.14 14.10
CA VAL A 98 -3.40 0.71 12.73
C VAL A 98 -3.23 -0.48 11.79
N ILE A 99 -4.15 -0.60 10.81
CA ILE A 99 -4.25 -1.79 9.96
C ILE A 99 -3.98 -1.38 8.50
N VAL A 100 -2.91 -1.90 7.91
CA VAL A 100 -2.37 -1.48 6.61
C VAL A 100 -2.65 -2.53 5.55
N HIS A 101 -3.35 -2.13 4.49
CA HIS A 101 -3.81 -3.02 3.41
C HIS A 101 -2.73 -3.42 2.41
N GLY A 102 -3.01 -4.44 1.60
CA GLY A 102 -2.15 -4.98 0.57
C GLY A 102 -2.14 -4.19 -0.74
N TYR A 103 -1.41 -4.71 -1.72
CA TYR A 103 -1.33 -4.17 -3.07
C TYR A 103 -2.70 -4.18 -3.76
N THR A 104 -3.08 -3.07 -4.39
CA THR A 104 -4.38 -2.86 -5.05
C THR A 104 -5.61 -3.11 -4.17
N ASP A 105 -5.45 -2.97 -2.87
CA ASP A 105 -6.52 -3.10 -1.88
C ASP A 105 -6.93 -1.74 -1.32
N ASP A 106 -7.76 -1.70 -0.28
CA ASP A 106 -8.22 -0.48 0.39
C ASP A 106 -8.62 -0.74 1.85
N CYS A 107 -8.88 0.34 2.58
CA CYS A 107 -9.25 0.30 3.99
C CYS A 107 -10.53 -0.50 4.27
N ILE A 108 -11.50 -0.52 3.34
CA ILE A 108 -12.77 -1.23 3.52
C ILE A 108 -12.55 -2.73 3.54
N ARG A 109 -11.70 -3.25 2.66
CA ARG A 109 -11.40 -4.68 2.59
C ARG A 109 -10.62 -5.16 3.82
N MET A 110 -9.93 -4.25 4.53
CA MET A 110 -9.28 -4.55 5.79
C MET A 110 -10.25 -4.61 6.99
N LEU A 111 -11.53 -4.33 6.82
CA LEU A 111 -12.52 -4.45 7.90
C LEU A 111 -12.64 -5.89 8.43
N MET A 112 -12.22 -6.90 7.69
CA MET A 112 -12.14 -8.28 8.19
C MET A 112 -11.12 -8.42 9.35
N ILE A 113 -9.97 -7.72 9.25
CA ILE A 113 -8.99 -7.62 10.36
C ILE A 113 -9.47 -6.59 11.38
N GLY A 114 -10.12 -5.50 10.94
CA GLY A 114 -10.78 -4.52 11.81
C GLY A 114 -11.79 -5.18 12.77
N TYR A 115 -12.54 -6.15 12.30
CA TYR A 115 -13.47 -6.95 13.11
C TYR A 115 -12.74 -7.66 14.25
N LEU A 116 -11.66 -8.39 13.95
CA LEU A 116 -10.86 -9.07 14.96
C LEU A 116 -10.37 -8.10 16.05
N TYR A 117 -9.79 -6.98 15.66
CA TYR A 117 -9.28 -6.01 16.62
C TYR A 117 -10.40 -5.30 17.37
N ASN A 118 -11.40 -4.76 16.68
CA ASN A 118 -12.43 -3.92 17.30
C ASN A 118 -13.48 -4.75 18.04
N LYS A 119 -14.07 -5.74 17.37
CA LYS A 119 -15.18 -6.52 17.94
C LYS A 119 -14.70 -7.52 18.98
N ASP A 120 -13.63 -8.28 18.65
CA ASP A 120 -13.23 -9.41 19.49
C ASP A 120 -12.22 -8.97 20.56
N LEU A 121 -11.18 -8.22 20.19
CA LEU A 121 -10.09 -7.81 21.08
C LEU A 121 -10.32 -6.46 21.78
N LYS A 122 -11.39 -5.72 21.43
CA LYS A 122 -11.77 -4.42 22.02
C LYS A 122 -10.69 -3.34 21.84
N TYR A 123 -10.16 -3.22 20.62
CA TYR A 123 -9.23 -2.16 20.23
C TYR A 123 -9.97 -1.03 19.52
N ASN A 124 -9.47 0.20 19.66
CA ASN A 124 -9.71 1.25 18.69
C ASN A 124 -9.01 0.86 17.37
N ILE A 125 -9.57 1.21 16.23
CA ILE A 125 -8.99 0.87 14.93
C ILE A 125 -8.86 2.11 14.05
N LEU A 126 -7.77 2.18 13.26
CA LEU A 126 -7.60 3.10 12.15
C LEU A 126 -7.04 2.31 10.96
N LEU A 127 -7.68 2.45 9.80
CA LEU A 127 -7.34 1.73 8.57
C LEU A 127 -7.09 2.77 7.47
N PRO A 128 -5.81 3.08 7.15
CA PRO A 128 -5.49 4.03 6.09
C PRO A 128 -5.62 3.40 4.71
N ASP A 129 -5.98 4.23 3.71
CA ASP A 129 -5.72 3.96 2.31
C ASP A 129 -4.29 4.43 1.97
N LEU A 130 -3.48 3.56 1.41
CA LEU A 130 -2.15 3.90 0.92
C LEU A 130 -2.22 4.73 -0.37
N GLN A 131 -1.10 5.36 -0.78
CA GLN A 131 -1.08 6.22 -1.95
C GLN A 131 -1.59 5.52 -3.23
N ASN A 132 -2.42 6.24 -3.99
CA ASN A 132 -3.05 5.78 -5.24
C ASN A 132 -3.97 4.56 -5.07
N GLN A 133 -4.54 4.35 -3.88
CA GLN A 133 -5.46 3.25 -3.55
C GLN A 133 -6.62 3.78 -2.69
N GLY A 134 -7.77 3.10 -2.72
CA GLY A 134 -8.98 3.54 -2.04
C GLY A 134 -9.36 4.97 -2.42
N LEU A 135 -9.58 5.83 -1.43
CA LEU A 135 -9.85 7.27 -1.59
C LEU A 135 -8.59 8.14 -1.46
N SER A 136 -7.42 7.55 -1.23
CA SER A 136 -6.15 8.28 -1.21
C SER A 136 -5.70 8.66 -2.62
N GLY A 137 -5.23 9.90 -2.75
CA GLY A 137 -4.55 10.38 -3.95
C GLY A 137 -3.15 9.80 -4.10
N GLY A 138 -2.40 10.37 -5.02
CA GLY A 138 -1.00 10.03 -5.26
C GLY A 138 -0.72 9.68 -6.71
N PRO A 139 0.53 9.80 -7.14
CA PRO A 139 0.92 9.58 -8.54
C PRO A 139 0.99 8.10 -8.92
N ALA A 140 1.20 7.23 -7.94
CA ALA A 140 1.41 5.79 -8.12
C ALA A 140 1.39 5.06 -6.76
N ILE A 141 1.25 3.75 -6.77
CA ILE A 141 1.49 2.87 -5.61
C ILE A 141 2.98 2.95 -5.26
N GLN A 142 3.31 3.08 -3.98
CA GLN A 142 4.68 3.33 -3.50
C GLN A 142 5.37 2.08 -2.95
N MET A 143 4.73 0.91 -3.04
CA MET A 143 5.26 -0.40 -2.61
C MET A 143 5.81 -0.41 -1.18
N GLY A 144 5.22 0.37 -0.29
CA GLY A 144 5.63 0.51 1.11
C GLY A 144 6.71 1.57 1.34
N TRP A 145 7.56 1.88 0.36
CA TRP A 145 8.73 2.74 0.61
C TRP A 145 8.37 4.15 1.06
N LYS A 146 7.52 4.87 0.32
CA LYS A 146 7.03 6.17 0.77
C LYS A 146 5.83 6.03 1.71
N ASP A 147 5.00 5.01 1.49
CA ASP A 147 3.84 4.72 2.32
C ASP A 147 4.20 4.59 3.81
N ARG A 148 5.43 4.10 4.16
CA ARG A 148 5.87 4.01 5.54
C ARG A 148 5.86 5.35 6.27
N LEU A 149 6.18 6.45 5.57
CA LEU A 149 6.15 7.80 6.16
C LEU A 149 4.72 8.28 6.39
N ASP A 150 3.82 7.93 5.49
CA ASP A 150 2.39 8.22 5.65
C ASP A 150 1.77 7.38 6.78
N VAL A 151 2.16 6.11 6.90
CA VAL A 151 1.71 5.23 8.01
C VAL A 151 2.21 5.73 9.37
N LEU A 152 3.47 6.18 9.49
CA LEU A 152 3.97 6.82 10.72
C LEU A 152 3.08 8.01 11.11
N ARG A 153 2.70 8.84 10.17
CA ARG A 153 1.79 9.96 10.41
C ARG A 153 0.39 9.50 10.82
N TRP A 154 -0.13 8.45 10.20
CA TRP A 154 -1.41 7.85 10.60
C TRP A 154 -1.36 7.27 12.01
N MET A 155 -0.22 6.74 12.46
CA MET A 155 -0.01 6.29 13.82
C MET A 155 -0.10 7.44 14.83
N ASP A 156 0.53 8.59 14.54
CA ASP A 156 0.42 9.80 15.37
C ASP A 156 -1.04 10.29 15.44
N ILE A 157 -1.72 10.35 14.29
CA ILE A 157 -3.13 10.75 14.21
C ILE A 157 -4.05 9.79 14.97
N ALA A 158 -3.84 8.48 14.85
CA ALA A 158 -4.60 7.50 15.63
C ALA A 158 -4.38 7.69 17.13
N ASN A 159 -3.13 7.97 17.55
CA ASN A 159 -2.84 8.29 18.95
C ASN A 159 -3.62 9.52 19.41
N ASP A 160 -3.63 10.60 18.62
CA ASP A 160 -4.34 11.84 18.94
C ASP A 160 -5.87 11.64 19.00
N ILE A 161 -6.46 10.96 18.01
CA ILE A 161 -7.90 10.65 17.95
C ILE A 161 -8.34 9.91 19.23
N TYR A 162 -7.50 9.02 19.75
CA TYR A 162 -7.82 8.17 20.90
C TYR A 162 -7.20 8.66 22.22
N GLY A 163 -6.90 9.97 22.34
CA GLY A 163 -6.60 10.66 23.60
C GLY A 163 -5.13 10.75 23.97
N GLY A 164 -4.20 10.50 23.06
CA GLY A 164 -2.76 10.77 23.24
C GLY A 164 -2.00 9.79 24.14
N ASN A 165 -2.64 8.72 24.60
CA ASN A 165 -2.03 7.72 25.49
C ASN A 165 -2.40 6.30 25.06
N THR A 166 -2.16 5.97 23.79
CA THR A 166 -2.50 4.68 23.23
C THR A 166 -1.42 3.62 23.51
N GLN A 167 -1.81 2.36 23.39
CA GLN A 167 -0.93 1.19 23.29
C GLN A 167 -1.18 0.59 21.90
N MET A 168 -0.31 0.95 20.95
CA MET A 168 -0.56 0.74 19.54
C MET A 168 0.10 -0.53 19.02
N VAL A 169 -0.65 -1.29 18.23
CA VAL A 169 -0.17 -2.31 17.30
C VAL A 169 -0.33 -1.79 15.87
N VAL A 170 0.66 -2.04 15.03
CA VAL A 170 0.58 -1.82 13.58
C VAL A 170 0.55 -3.17 12.90
N HIS A 171 -0.52 -3.45 12.14
CA HIS A 171 -0.72 -4.74 11.48
C HIS A 171 -0.85 -4.51 9.97
N GLY A 172 0.02 -5.14 9.21
CA GLY A 172 -0.02 -5.08 7.75
C GLY A 172 -0.17 -6.44 7.11
N ILE A 173 -0.84 -6.50 5.95
CA ILE A 173 -1.01 -7.70 5.14
C ILE A 173 -0.34 -7.49 3.78
N SER A 174 0.44 -8.48 3.29
CA SER A 174 1.09 -8.45 1.97
C SER A 174 1.96 -7.19 1.79
N MET A 175 1.68 -6.31 0.82
CA MET A 175 2.36 -5.01 0.69
C MET A 175 2.23 -4.16 1.97
N GLY A 176 1.10 -4.23 2.67
CA GLY A 176 0.93 -3.58 3.98
C GLY A 176 1.85 -4.16 5.04
N ALA A 177 2.13 -5.46 5.01
CA ALA A 177 3.11 -6.09 5.89
C ALA A 177 4.54 -5.64 5.58
N ALA A 178 4.91 -5.56 4.29
CA ALA A 178 6.18 -4.97 3.89
C ALA A 178 6.29 -3.50 4.33
N THR A 179 5.22 -2.72 4.19
CA THR A 179 5.14 -1.35 4.71
C THR A 179 5.34 -1.32 6.23
N THR A 180 4.70 -2.22 6.97
CA THR A 180 4.81 -2.34 8.43
C THR A 180 6.23 -2.70 8.87
N MET A 181 6.93 -3.59 8.16
CA MET A 181 8.35 -3.86 8.39
C MET A 181 9.21 -2.61 8.16
N MET A 182 8.97 -1.86 7.08
CA MET A 182 9.69 -0.60 6.81
C MET A 182 9.40 0.45 7.89
N VAL A 183 8.15 0.55 8.37
CA VAL A 183 7.78 1.41 9.50
C VAL A 183 8.54 1.02 10.76
N SER A 184 8.67 -0.28 11.06
CA SER A 184 9.37 -0.75 12.26
C SER A 184 10.85 -0.39 12.29
N GLY A 185 11.46 -0.14 11.14
CA GLY A 185 12.84 0.32 11.00
C GLY A 185 13.05 1.83 11.22
N GLU A 186 11.98 2.61 11.29
CA GLU A 186 12.03 4.04 11.57
C GLU A 186 12.01 4.32 13.08
N PRO A 187 12.42 5.52 13.55
CA PRO A 187 12.29 5.89 14.96
C PRO A 187 10.85 5.77 15.46
N GLN A 188 10.63 5.05 16.55
CA GLN A 188 9.30 4.75 17.06
C GLN A 188 8.93 5.60 18.27
N GLN A 189 7.64 5.96 18.35
CA GLN A 189 7.05 6.62 19.50
C GLN A 189 6.81 5.61 20.65
N PRO A 190 6.87 6.05 21.92
CA PRO A 190 6.67 5.17 23.08
C PRO A 190 5.32 4.46 23.14
N PHE A 191 4.31 4.98 22.47
CA PHE A 191 2.98 4.36 22.42
C PHE A 191 2.94 3.12 21.52
N VAL A 192 3.88 2.93 20.59
CA VAL A 192 3.96 1.75 19.75
C VAL A 192 4.48 0.56 20.55
N LYS A 193 3.75 -0.56 20.53
CA LYS A 193 4.06 -1.74 21.35
C LYS A 193 4.51 -2.94 20.53
N CYS A 194 3.93 -3.15 19.36
CA CYS A 194 4.33 -4.24 18.47
C CYS A 194 3.91 -3.98 17.03
N PHE A 195 4.54 -4.75 16.15
CA PHE A 195 4.23 -4.84 14.74
C PHE A 195 3.80 -6.27 14.43
N VAL A 196 2.78 -6.41 13.58
CA VAL A 196 2.32 -7.69 13.05
C VAL A 196 2.50 -7.65 11.54
N GLU A 197 3.28 -8.57 11.05
CA GLU A 197 3.60 -8.74 9.65
C GLU A 197 2.93 -10.02 9.15
N ASP A 198 2.01 -9.91 8.19
CA ASP A 198 1.30 -11.03 7.61
C ASP A 198 1.61 -11.13 6.12
N CYS A 199 2.43 -12.13 5.75
CA CYS A 199 2.85 -12.49 4.39
C CYS A 199 3.50 -11.35 3.57
N GLY A 200 4.31 -10.48 4.19
CA GLY A 200 5.03 -9.40 3.51
C GLY A 200 6.26 -9.86 2.74
N TYR A 201 6.66 -9.07 1.74
CA TYR A 201 7.93 -9.23 1.06
C TYR A 201 9.03 -8.43 1.75
N THR A 202 10.27 -8.90 1.67
CA THR A 202 11.43 -8.23 2.26
C THR A 202 12.09 -7.22 1.33
N SER A 203 11.79 -7.26 0.04
CA SER A 203 12.38 -6.41 -0.99
C SER A 203 11.44 -6.24 -2.17
N VAL A 204 11.22 -5.00 -2.60
CA VAL A 204 10.45 -4.69 -3.82
C VAL A 204 11.12 -5.29 -5.06
N TRP A 205 12.45 -5.36 -5.06
CA TRP A 205 13.22 -5.98 -6.13
C TRP A 205 12.91 -7.47 -6.28
N ASP A 206 12.88 -8.20 -5.16
CA ASP A 206 12.63 -9.65 -5.17
C ASP A 206 11.18 -9.95 -5.54
N GLU A 207 10.24 -9.19 -4.99
CA GLU A 207 8.82 -9.30 -5.32
C GLU A 207 8.58 -9.08 -6.82
N PHE A 208 9.06 -7.96 -7.37
CA PHE A 208 8.90 -7.69 -8.80
C PHE A 208 9.68 -8.65 -9.70
N SER A 209 10.81 -9.19 -9.24
CA SER A 209 11.54 -10.22 -9.99
C SER A 209 10.77 -11.53 -10.05
N TYR A 210 10.12 -11.90 -8.94
CA TYR A 210 9.26 -13.08 -8.86
C TYR A 210 8.04 -12.91 -9.78
N GLU A 211 7.34 -11.79 -9.69
CA GLU A 211 6.18 -11.47 -10.50
C GLU A 211 6.50 -11.37 -12.00
N LEU A 212 7.62 -10.72 -12.36
CA LEU A 212 8.07 -10.64 -13.75
C LEU A 212 8.31 -12.02 -14.36
N LYS A 213 8.93 -12.92 -13.59
CA LYS A 213 9.15 -14.29 -14.02
C LYS A 213 7.84 -15.07 -14.10
N GLY A 214 6.99 -14.96 -13.09
CA GLY A 214 5.72 -15.69 -13.00
C GLY A 214 4.72 -15.29 -14.07
N GLN A 215 4.53 -13.99 -14.30
CA GLN A 215 3.52 -13.47 -15.22
C GLN A 215 3.99 -13.39 -16.68
N PHE A 216 5.26 -13.07 -16.90
CA PHE A 216 5.80 -12.79 -18.24
C PHE A 216 6.88 -13.76 -18.71
N GLY A 217 7.37 -14.65 -17.84
CA GLY A 217 8.47 -15.57 -18.17
C GLY A 217 9.81 -14.86 -18.41
N LEU A 218 9.97 -13.60 -17.99
CA LEU A 218 11.14 -12.77 -18.29
C LEU A 218 12.15 -12.77 -17.14
N PRO A 219 13.47 -12.73 -17.44
CA PRO A 219 14.48 -12.53 -16.42
C PRO A 219 14.54 -11.07 -15.96
N PRO A 220 15.05 -10.79 -14.74
CA PRO A 220 15.18 -9.41 -14.23
C PRO A 220 16.05 -8.52 -15.12
N PHE A 221 17.15 -9.04 -15.69
CA PHE A 221 18.00 -8.26 -16.58
C PHE A 221 17.54 -8.37 -18.04
N PRO A 222 17.48 -7.26 -18.80
CA PRO A 222 17.80 -5.88 -18.40
C PRO A 222 16.59 -5.07 -17.88
N LEU A 223 15.36 -5.58 -18.04
CA LEU A 223 14.11 -4.82 -17.90
C LEU A 223 13.89 -4.27 -16.48
N MET A 224 14.14 -5.05 -15.46
CA MET A 224 14.00 -4.60 -14.05
C MET A 224 14.93 -3.43 -13.73
N TYR A 225 16.16 -3.44 -14.27
CA TYR A 225 17.11 -2.35 -14.04
C TYR A 225 16.65 -1.04 -14.68
N THR A 226 16.21 -1.10 -15.93
CA THR A 226 15.73 0.09 -16.65
C THR A 226 14.42 0.61 -16.08
N THR A 227 13.51 -0.28 -15.64
CA THR A 227 12.26 0.08 -14.96
C THR A 227 12.53 0.72 -13.59
N SER A 228 13.47 0.16 -12.81
CA SER A 228 13.87 0.72 -11.51
C SER A 228 14.50 2.12 -11.64
N TRP A 229 15.33 2.33 -12.66
CA TRP A 229 15.86 3.67 -12.98
C TRP A 229 14.76 4.66 -13.34
N LEU A 230 13.82 4.23 -14.16
CA LEU A 230 12.67 5.04 -14.54
C LEU A 230 11.80 5.39 -13.33
N CYS A 231 11.59 4.44 -12.41
CA CYS A 231 10.89 4.66 -11.15
C CYS A 231 11.58 5.74 -10.33
N ASN A 232 12.91 5.65 -10.18
CA ASN A 232 13.68 6.65 -9.46
C ASN A 232 13.58 8.05 -10.09
N ALA A 233 13.69 8.13 -11.42
CA ALA A 233 13.59 9.40 -12.15
C ALA A 233 12.19 10.03 -12.03
N LYS A 234 11.12 9.22 -11.95
CA LYS A 234 9.74 9.69 -11.99
C LYS A 234 9.13 9.87 -10.59
N TYR A 235 9.45 8.99 -9.64
CA TYR A 235 8.82 8.93 -8.33
C TYR A 235 9.79 9.15 -7.16
N GLY A 236 11.11 9.26 -7.43
CA GLY A 236 12.13 9.56 -6.43
C GLY A 236 12.52 8.38 -5.54
N TRP A 237 12.25 7.14 -5.96
CA TRP A 237 12.68 5.91 -5.29
C TRP A 237 12.95 4.80 -6.30
N ASN A 238 13.68 3.78 -5.92
CA ASN A 238 14.02 2.63 -6.77
C ASN A 238 13.65 1.31 -6.07
N PHE A 239 13.70 0.20 -6.82
CA PHE A 239 13.27 -1.12 -6.33
C PHE A 239 14.25 -1.79 -5.36
N LYS A 240 15.47 -1.23 -5.17
CA LYS A 240 16.52 -1.76 -4.29
C LYS A 240 16.67 -0.98 -3.02
#